data_e444cf984fa722cf5f28026cdd726592
#
_entry.id   e444cf984fa722cf5f28026cdd726592
#
_cell.length_a   1.000
_cell.length_b   1.000
_cell.length_c   1.000
_cell.angle_alpha   90.00
_cell.angle_beta   90.00
_cell.angle_gamma   90.00
#
_symmetry.space_group_name_H-M   'P 1'
#
loop_
_entity.id
_entity.type
_entity.pdbx_description
1 polymer ?
#
loop_
_entity_poly.entity_id
_entity_poly.type
_entity_poly.pdbx_seq_one_letter_code
_entity_poly.pdbx_strand_id
1 'polypeptide(L)'
;MAKASHPLSETDRRIAAAMLASPRASWRTVGRVLGISERTVVRRAAPLFHDKTLRATAVRSPVWFPDLIPLALRIRCRPNQISAIAATLARRPDTIWVDVLGGGDEICTILFLDGPDARNSLLLRDLPATPAVQSWTSHILLRVFPAAFDWSGGLLTEAELTGLRPELPTPASTAAAARPSLQPLDHALITTLAEDGRASYADLARRADTTALTARRRLEALVAGQVVRLATEVDLARLGIRTEALLWITVAPGGLEETGRELSRHPQVRFASATTGSANLLVAVAAADLNALYHFLNDTIGALPHVSTIEVTPILSGVKRTGLVRAGSL
;
A
#
# COMPACT_ATOMS: atom_id res chain seq x y z
N MET A 1 -0.54 -25.46 6.22
CA MET A 1 -0.38 -25.49 4.74
C MET A 1 -1.36 -24.49 4.15
N ALA A 2 -0.88 -23.38 3.61
CA ALA A 2 -1.73 -22.44 2.90
C ALA A 2 -2.37 -23.15 1.71
N LYS A 3 -3.70 -23.11 1.60
CA LYS A 3 -4.42 -23.60 0.42
C LYS A 3 -3.84 -22.88 -0.81
N ALA A 4 -3.31 -23.63 -1.77
CA ALA A 4 -2.86 -23.06 -3.03
C ALA A 4 -4.01 -22.24 -3.62
N SER A 5 -3.86 -20.92 -3.62
CA SER A 5 -4.89 -20.04 -4.16
C SER A 5 -4.89 -20.17 -5.66
N HIS A 6 -5.97 -20.74 -6.22
CA HIS A 6 -6.11 -20.81 -7.68
C HIS A 6 -6.15 -19.39 -8.28
N PRO A 7 -5.50 -19.17 -9.43
CA PRO A 7 -5.58 -17.89 -10.13
C PRO A 7 -7.03 -17.51 -10.41
N LEU A 8 -7.34 -16.23 -10.31
CA LEU A 8 -8.63 -15.71 -10.74
C LEU A 8 -8.81 -15.87 -12.25
N SER A 9 -10.06 -15.99 -12.71
CA SER A 9 -10.35 -15.90 -14.14
C SER A 9 -9.87 -14.55 -14.71
N GLU A 10 -9.65 -14.47 -16.01
CA GLU A 10 -9.20 -13.21 -16.62
C GLU A 10 -10.13 -12.04 -16.32
N THR A 11 -11.45 -12.25 -16.43
CA THR A 11 -12.44 -11.22 -16.09
C THR A 11 -12.34 -10.80 -14.61
N ASP A 12 -12.16 -11.75 -13.69
CA ASP A 12 -12.07 -11.45 -12.27
C ASP A 12 -10.76 -10.72 -11.94
N ARG A 13 -9.63 -11.06 -12.62
CA ARG A 13 -8.36 -10.33 -12.51
C ARG A 13 -8.52 -8.89 -12.97
N ARG A 14 -9.20 -8.63 -14.09
CA ARG A 14 -9.43 -7.28 -14.60
C ARG A 14 -10.36 -6.48 -13.69
N ILE A 15 -11.39 -7.11 -13.09
CA ILE A 15 -12.24 -6.48 -12.07
C ILE A 15 -11.39 -6.13 -10.82
N ALA A 16 -10.55 -7.05 -10.36
CA ALA A 16 -9.66 -6.80 -9.24
C ALA A 16 -8.67 -5.65 -9.52
N ALA A 17 -8.10 -5.61 -10.72
CA ALA A 17 -7.23 -4.51 -11.16
C ALA A 17 -7.99 -3.17 -11.21
N ALA A 18 -9.23 -3.15 -11.65
CA ALA A 18 -10.07 -1.95 -11.62
C ALA A 18 -10.33 -1.47 -10.18
N MET A 19 -10.49 -2.42 -9.23
CA MET A 19 -10.62 -2.08 -7.80
C MET A 19 -9.31 -1.62 -7.17
N LEU A 20 -8.15 -2.10 -7.63
CA LEU A 20 -6.85 -1.57 -7.23
C LEU A 20 -6.68 -0.12 -7.70
N ALA A 21 -7.01 0.16 -8.96
CA ALA A 21 -6.90 1.49 -9.55
C ALA A 21 -7.90 2.50 -8.96
N SER A 22 -9.12 2.06 -8.65
CA SER A 22 -10.19 2.90 -8.11
C SER A 22 -11.09 2.13 -7.14
N PRO A 23 -10.73 2.09 -5.84
CA PRO A 23 -11.38 1.24 -4.83
C PRO A 23 -12.88 1.49 -4.65
N ARG A 24 -13.38 2.68 -4.98
CA ARG A 24 -14.79 3.07 -4.88
C ARG A 24 -15.47 3.31 -6.22
N ALA A 25 -14.83 2.93 -7.34
CA ALA A 25 -15.47 3.01 -8.65
C ALA A 25 -16.85 2.33 -8.63
N SER A 26 -17.85 2.95 -9.26
CA SER A 26 -19.17 2.34 -9.40
C SER A 26 -19.10 1.11 -10.30
N TRP A 27 -19.93 0.12 -10.04
CA TRP A 27 -20.00 -1.09 -10.89
C TRP A 27 -20.30 -0.74 -12.35
N ARG A 28 -21.13 0.30 -12.59
CA ARG A 28 -21.39 0.86 -13.91
C ARG A 28 -20.13 1.38 -14.57
N THR A 29 -19.31 2.16 -13.85
CA THR A 29 -18.03 2.69 -14.36
C THR A 29 -17.09 1.53 -14.70
N VAL A 30 -16.93 0.56 -13.80
CA VAL A 30 -16.11 -0.62 -14.05
C VAL A 30 -16.61 -1.39 -15.27
N GLY A 31 -17.91 -1.63 -15.37
CA GLY A 31 -18.51 -2.32 -16.53
C GLY A 31 -18.25 -1.59 -17.84
N ARG A 32 -18.45 -0.28 -17.86
CA ARG A 32 -18.21 0.56 -19.04
C ARG A 32 -16.74 0.50 -19.48
N VAL A 33 -15.82 0.62 -18.54
CA VAL A 33 -14.38 0.63 -18.82
C VAL A 33 -13.89 -0.73 -19.30
N LEU A 34 -14.33 -1.81 -18.66
CA LEU A 34 -13.91 -3.18 -19.01
C LEU A 34 -14.68 -3.79 -20.18
N GLY A 35 -15.66 -3.09 -20.75
CA GLY A 35 -16.49 -3.60 -21.86
C GLY A 35 -17.43 -4.75 -21.45
N ILE A 36 -17.88 -4.80 -20.18
CA ILE A 36 -18.80 -5.82 -19.66
C ILE A 36 -20.00 -5.19 -18.98
N SER A 37 -21.12 -5.93 -18.89
CA SER A 37 -22.32 -5.39 -18.26
C SER A 37 -22.14 -5.15 -16.75
N GLU A 38 -22.78 -4.08 -16.21
CA GLU A 38 -22.79 -3.81 -14.76
C GLU A 38 -23.25 -5.04 -13.96
N ARG A 39 -24.28 -5.76 -14.45
CA ARG A 39 -24.77 -7.00 -13.83
C ARG A 39 -23.67 -8.07 -13.74
N THR A 40 -22.84 -8.19 -14.77
CA THR A 40 -21.71 -9.12 -14.78
C THR A 40 -20.66 -8.71 -13.74
N VAL A 41 -20.34 -7.41 -13.65
CA VAL A 41 -19.40 -6.89 -12.65
C VAL A 41 -19.90 -7.21 -11.25
N VAL A 42 -21.14 -6.84 -10.91
CA VAL A 42 -21.74 -7.10 -9.59
C VAL A 42 -21.68 -8.59 -9.24
N ARG A 43 -22.15 -9.45 -10.13
CA ARG A 43 -22.18 -10.91 -9.90
C ARG A 43 -20.79 -11.49 -9.64
N ARG A 44 -19.74 -10.97 -10.30
CA ARG A 44 -18.37 -11.46 -10.16
C ARG A 44 -17.62 -10.81 -9.01
N ALA A 45 -17.83 -9.52 -8.75
CA ALA A 45 -17.17 -8.79 -7.67
C ALA A 45 -17.72 -9.18 -6.29
N ALA A 46 -19.03 -9.43 -6.16
CA ALA A 46 -19.66 -9.72 -4.87
C ALA A 46 -19.00 -10.91 -4.13
N PRO A 47 -18.74 -12.06 -4.73
CA PRO A 47 -18.02 -13.15 -4.08
C PRO A 47 -16.60 -12.75 -3.66
N LEU A 48 -15.88 -11.98 -4.49
CA LEU A 48 -14.50 -11.58 -4.20
C LEU A 48 -14.40 -10.67 -2.94
N PHE A 49 -15.41 -9.82 -2.72
CA PHE A 49 -15.48 -9.03 -1.48
C PHE A 49 -16.01 -9.84 -0.31
N HIS A 50 -16.98 -10.74 -0.53
CA HIS A 50 -17.56 -11.57 0.53
C HIS A 50 -16.54 -12.55 1.12
N ASP A 51 -15.76 -13.22 0.30
CA ASP A 51 -14.72 -14.17 0.73
C ASP A 51 -13.39 -13.48 1.10
N LYS A 52 -13.39 -12.13 1.11
CA LYS A 52 -12.24 -11.29 1.43
C LYS A 52 -11.05 -11.46 0.49
N THR A 53 -11.25 -11.99 -0.70
CA THR A 53 -10.23 -11.98 -1.78
C THR A 53 -9.86 -10.55 -2.16
N LEU A 54 -10.87 -9.67 -2.22
CA LEU A 54 -10.70 -8.22 -2.32
C LEU A 54 -11.16 -7.57 -1.02
N ARG A 55 -10.38 -6.63 -0.51
CA ARG A 55 -10.76 -5.81 0.64
C ARG A 55 -10.38 -4.36 0.36
N ALA A 56 -11.36 -3.48 0.40
CA ALA A 56 -11.11 -2.06 0.32
C ALA A 56 -10.88 -1.46 1.71
N THR A 57 -9.98 -0.50 1.81
CA THR A 57 -9.62 0.19 3.05
C THR A 57 -9.23 1.63 2.75
N ALA A 58 -8.95 2.39 3.80
CA ALA A 58 -8.38 3.72 3.72
C ALA A 58 -7.09 3.81 4.57
N VAL A 59 -6.09 4.48 4.01
CA VAL A 59 -4.81 4.72 4.68
C VAL A 59 -4.62 6.22 4.84
N ARG A 60 -4.29 6.67 6.06
CA ARG A 60 -3.95 8.08 6.33
C ARG A 60 -2.67 8.47 5.60
N SER A 61 -2.63 9.69 5.09
CA SER A 61 -1.41 10.24 4.51
C SER A 61 -0.59 10.94 5.60
N PRO A 62 0.63 10.48 5.94
CA PRO A 62 1.43 11.09 7.00
C PRO A 62 1.69 12.58 6.80
N VAL A 63 1.65 13.07 5.56
CA VAL A 63 1.84 14.50 5.25
C VAL A 63 0.80 15.40 5.94
N TRP A 64 -0.42 14.89 6.15
CA TRP A 64 -1.52 15.61 6.77
C TRP A 64 -1.63 15.41 8.28
N PHE A 65 -0.90 14.44 8.82
CA PHE A 65 -0.86 14.13 10.24
C PHE A 65 0.56 14.38 10.75
N PRO A 66 0.89 15.62 11.14
CA PRO A 66 2.27 16.04 11.45
C PRO A 66 2.90 15.25 12.61
N ASP A 67 2.07 14.69 13.47
CA ASP A 67 2.53 13.87 14.59
C ASP A 67 2.85 12.44 14.17
N LEU A 68 2.39 11.99 12.99
CA LEU A 68 2.69 10.66 12.48
C LEU A 68 4.12 10.60 11.94
N ILE A 69 4.90 9.68 12.49
CA ILE A 69 6.24 9.35 12.01
C ILE A 69 6.14 8.08 11.18
N PRO A 70 6.22 8.19 9.83
CA PRO A 70 6.24 7.02 8.97
C PRO A 70 7.63 6.37 9.01
N LEU A 71 7.70 5.16 9.54
CA LEU A 71 8.93 4.44 9.80
C LEU A 71 8.94 3.10 9.09
N ALA A 72 9.97 2.81 8.29
CA ALA A 72 10.28 1.48 7.83
C ALA A 72 11.32 0.86 8.77
N LEU A 73 11.02 -0.35 9.26
CA LEU A 73 11.93 -1.14 10.09
C LEU A 73 12.29 -2.42 9.35
N ARG A 74 13.58 -2.73 9.35
CA ARG A 74 14.09 -4.07 9.06
C ARG A 74 14.47 -4.70 10.39
N ILE A 75 13.87 -5.83 10.72
CA ILE A 75 14.07 -6.50 12.01
C ILE A 75 14.58 -7.91 11.73
N ARG A 76 15.79 -8.22 12.18
CA ARG A 76 16.34 -9.56 12.14
C ARG A 76 15.95 -10.31 13.40
N CYS A 77 15.39 -11.49 13.23
CA CYS A 77 14.87 -12.32 14.30
C CYS A 77 15.52 -13.71 14.28
N ARG A 78 15.43 -14.41 15.40
CA ARG A 78 15.72 -15.85 15.43
C ARG A 78 14.74 -16.58 14.49
N PRO A 79 15.21 -17.47 13.59
CA PRO A 79 14.39 -18.08 12.54
C PRO A 79 13.11 -18.74 13.05
N ASN A 80 13.17 -19.45 14.18
CA ASN A 80 12.01 -20.12 14.79
C ASN A 80 10.98 -19.18 15.43
N GLN A 81 11.25 -17.85 15.49
CA GLN A 81 10.37 -16.85 16.11
C GLN A 81 9.80 -15.86 15.08
N ILE A 82 10.21 -15.95 13.82
CA ILE A 82 9.85 -14.98 12.77
C ILE A 82 8.32 -14.83 12.64
N SER A 83 7.59 -15.94 12.61
CA SER A 83 6.13 -15.93 12.47
C SER A 83 5.44 -15.27 13.67
N ALA A 84 5.93 -15.51 14.89
CA ALA A 84 5.36 -14.93 16.11
C ALA A 84 5.60 -13.41 16.15
N ILE A 85 6.78 -12.93 15.77
CA ILE A 85 7.12 -11.51 15.70
C ILE A 85 6.31 -10.83 14.57
N ALA A 86 6.24 -11.43 13.39
CA ALA A 86 5.44 -10.92 12.28
C ALA A 86 3.95 -10.80 12.66
N ALA A 87 3.40 -11.81 13.35
CA ALA A 87 2.04 -11.78 13.85
C ALA A 87 1.81 -10.68 14.90
N THR A 88 2.78 -10.46 15.79
CA THR A 88 2.72 -9.40 16.81
C THR A 88 2.74 -8.01 16.16
N LEU A 89 3.63 -7.78 15.20
CA LEU A 89 3.68 -6.55 14.42
C LEU A 89 2.38 -6.33 13.62
N ALA A 90 1.83 -7.39 13.01
CA ALA A 90 0.62 -7.30 12.23
C ALA A 90 -0.63 -6.93 13.06
N ARG A 91 -0.68 -7.30 14.34
CA ARG A 91 -1.78 -6.92 15.26
C ARG A 91 -1.74 -5.46 15.71
N ARG A 92 -0.62 -4.79 15.60
CA ARG A 92 -0.50 -3.37 15.98
C ARG A 92 -1.37 -2.51 15.06
N PRO A 93 -2.14 -1.55 15.59
CA PRO A 93 -2.98 -0.65 14.77
C PRO A 93 -2.17 0.36 13.97
N ASP A 94 -0.98 0.73 14.43
CA ASP A 94 -0.06 1.66 13.78
C ASP A 94 0.78 1.01 12.68
N THR A 95 0.73 -0.30 12.51
CA THR A 95 1.44 -1.02 11.45
C THR A 95 0.62 -1.05 10.17
N ILE A 96 1.21 -0.61 9.08
CA ILE A 96 0.59 -0.55 7.75
C ILE A 96 1.02 -1.73 6.88
N TRP A 97 2.23 -2.24 7.10
CA TRP A 97 2.85 -3.25 6.27
C TRP A 97 3.73 -4.19 7.09
N VAL A 98 3.68 -5.49 6.84
CA VAL A 98 4.55 -6.51 7.43
C VAL A 98 4.86 -7.57 6.39
N ASP A 99 6.12 -7.72 6.04
CA ASP A 99 6.65 -8.74 5.15
C ASP A 99 7.73 -9.57 5.82
N VAL A 100 7.65 -10.87 5.65
CA VAL A 100 8.75 -11.80 5.94
C VAL A 100 9.63 -11.90 4.69
N LEU A 101 10.93 -11.70 4.86
CA LEU A 101 11.88 -11.58 3.76
C LEU A 101 12.67 -12.88 3.50
N GLY A 102 13.36 -12.91 2.37
CA GLY A 102 13.92 -14.05 1.68
C GLY A 102 14.83 -15.00 2.46
N GLY A 103 15.49 -14.54 3.53
CA GLY A 103 16.26 -15.42 4.42
C GLY A 103 15.43 -16.20 5.42
N GLY A 104 14.16 -15.83 5.62
CA GLY A 104 13.30 -16.40 6.67
C GLY A 104 13.69 -16.00 8.09
N ASP A 105 14.60 -15.04 8.22
CA ASP A 105 15.08 -14.49 9.49
C ASP A 105 14.89 -12.97 9.62
N GLU A 106 14.36 -12.34 8.58
CA GLU A 106 14.16 -10.89 8.53
C GLU A 106 12.71 -10.51 8.23
N ILE A 107 12.24 -9.45 8.89
CA ILE A 107 10.94 -8.81 8.66
C ILE A 107 11.20 -7.37 8.21
N CYS A 108 10.51 -6.94 7.15
CA CYS A 108 10.33 -5.51 6.87
C CYS A 108 8.92 -5.09 7.28
N THR A 109 8.83 -4.01 8.04
CA THR A 109 7.53 -3.45 8.46
C THR A 109 7.51 -1.95 8.29
N ILE A 110 6.35 -1.41 7.90
CA ILE A 110 6.10 0.04 7.85
C ILE A 110 5.07 0.37 8.92
N LEU A 111 5.41 1.32 9.79
CA LEU A 111 4.56 1.81 10.87
C LEU A 111 4.33 3.32 10.72
N PHE A 112 3.16 3.77 11.17
CA PHE A 112 2.83 5.19 11.33
C PHE A 112 2.71 5.47 12.83
N LEU A 113 3.84 5.80 13.46
CA LEU A 113 3.96 5.99 14.90
C LEU A 113 3.45 7.38 15.31
N ASP A 114 2.67 7.42 16.39
CA ASP A 114 2.07 8.64 16.90
C ASP A 114 3.05 9.39 17.78
N GLY A 115 3.84 10.23 17.16
CA GLY A 115 4.85 11.09 17.79
C GLY A 115 6.19 10.43 18.15
N PRO A 116 7.12 11.26 18.64
CA PRO A 116 8.47 10.83 19.03
C PRO A 116 8.47 9.82 20.17
N ASP A 117 7.53 9.92 21.12
CA ASP A 117 7.47 9.04 22.28
C ASP A 117 7.11 7.60 21.89
N ALA A 118 6.15 7.43 20.96
CA ALA A 118 5.81 6.10 20.43
C ALA A 118 7.00 5.49 19.68
N ARG A 119 7.70 6.30 18.86
CA ARG A 119 8.93 5.87 18.18
C ARG A 119 10.03 5.48 19.17
N ASN A 120 10.32 6.33 20.15
CA ASN A 120 11.38 6.09 21.13
C ASN A 120 11.06 4.87 21.98
N SER A 121 9.80 4.70 22.40
CA SER A 121 9.34 3.51 23.11
C SER A 121 9.60 2.23 22.30
N LEU A 122 9.22 2.22 21.04
CA LEU A 122 9.43 1.05 20.16
C LEU A 122 10.92 0.74 19.98
N LEU A 123 11.74 1.75 19.63
CA LEU A 123 13.14 1.53 19.26
C LEU A 123 14.07 1.33 20.45
N LEU A 124 13.82 2.00 21.57
CA LEU A 124 14.73 2.02 22.71
C LEU A 124 14.30 1.11 23.87
N ARG A 125 13.06 0.61 23.85
CA ARG A 125 12.53 -0.23 24.92
C ARG A 125 11.94 -1.55 24.39
N ASP A 126 10.96 -1.50 23.49
CA ASP A 126 10.17 -2.67 23.13
C ASP A 126 10.98 -3.66 22.28
N LEU A 127 11.70 -3.18 21.25
CA LEU A 127 12.58 -4.03 20.43
C LEU A 127 13.75 -4.61 21.24
N PRO A 128 14.52 -3.81 22.03
CA PRO A 128 15.59 -4.35 22.86
C PRO A 128 15.12 -5.34 23.92
N ALA A 129 13.91 -5.16 24.45
CA ALA A 129 13.32 -6.07 25.44
C ALA A 129 12.77 -7.38 24.85
N THR A 130 12.76 -7.52 23.53
CA THR A 130 12.22 -8.70 22.82
C THR A 130 13.35 -9.70 22.53
N PRO A 131 13.48 -10.83 23.26
CA PRO A 131 14.63 -11.74 23.14
C PRO A 131 14.75 -12.42 21.76
N ALA A 132 13.66 -12.46 21.00
CA ALA A 132 13.63 -13.01 19.65
C ALA A 132 14.25 -12.07 18.60
N VAL A 133 14.34 -10.76 18.90
CA VAL A 133 14.94 -9.75 18.02
C VAL A 133 16.45 -9.75 18.23
N GLN A 134 17.20 -9.90 17.15
CA GLN A 134 18.67 -9.91 17.16
C GLN A 134 19.23 -8.54 16.80
N SER A 135 18.66 -7.89 15.82
CA SER A 135 19.06 -6.55 15.37
C SER A 135 17.93 -5.88 14.60
N TRP A 136 18.00 -4.57 14.44
CA TRP A 136 17.10 -3.82 13.57
C TRP A 136 17.77 -2.60 12.99
N THR A 137 17.25 -2.13 11.86
CA THR A 137 17.55 -0.82 11.28
C THR A 137 16.25 -0.08 11.05
N SER A 138 16.27 1.24 11.24
CA SER A 138 15.10 2.10 11.10
C SER A 138 15.35 3.20 10.08
N HIS A 139 14.35 3.41 9.21
CA HIS A 139 14.41 4.41 8.14
C HIS A 139 13.12 5.23 8.17
N ILE A 140 13.23 6.55 8.30
CA ILE A 140 12.07 7.44 8.18
C ILE A 140 11.72 7.54 6.69
N LEU A 141 10.44 7.37 6.36
CA LEU A 141 9.93 7.62 5.02
C LEU A 141 9.78 9.14 4.84
N LEU A 142 10.64 9.73 4.03
CA LEU A 142 10.67 11.18 3.83
C LEU A 142 9.64 11.65 2.80
N ARG A 143 9.45 10.84 1.74
CA ARG A 143 8.55 11.13 0.64
C ARG A 143 8.07 9.84 -0.01
N VAL A 144 6.75 9.67 -0.09
CA VAL A 144 6.13 8.57 -0.83
C VAL A 144 5.83 9.03 -2.26
N PHE A 145 6.27 8.25 -3.24
CA PHE A 145 6.06 8.53 -4.66
C PHE A 145 4.72 7.97 -5.18
N PRO A 146 4.25 8.43 -6.37
CA PRO A 146 2.91 8.10 -6.89
C PRO A 146 2.59 6.62 -7.03
N ALA A 147 3.57 5.72 -7.27
CA ALA A 147 3.33 4.28 -7.38
C ALA A 147 2.47 3.71 -6.25
N ALA A 148 2.67 4.21 -5.02
CA ALA A 148 1.91 3.77 -3.86
C ALA A 148 0.40 4.08 -3.98
N PHE A 149 0.01 4.98 -4.87
CA PHE A 149 -1.36 5.48 -5.03
C PHE A 149 -2.01 4.96 -6.32
N ASP A 150 -1.22 4.71 -7.34
CA ASP A 150 -1.69 4.52 -8.71
C ASP A 150 -1.51 3.10 -9.25
N TRP A 151 -0.91 2.20 -8.47
CA TRP A 151 -0.61 0.85 -8.90
C TRP A 151 -1.88 0.01 -9.14
N SER A 152 -1.94 -0.66 -10.30
CA SER A 152 -3.07 -1.48 -10.74
C SER A 152 -2.67 -2.90 -11.16
N GLY A 153 -1.42 -3.30 -10.90
CA GLY A 153 -0.89 -4.61 -11.28
C GLY A 153 -0.50 -4.77 -12.75
N GLY A 154 -0.52 -3.71 -13.53
CA GLY A 154 -0.20 -3.76 -14.97
C GLY A 154 -1.22 -4.54 -15.82
N LEU A 155 -2.43 -4.79 -15.28
CA LEU A 155 -3.48 -5.59 -15.94
C LEU A 155 -4.48 -4.76 -16.75
N LEU A 156 -4.37 -3.44 -16.68
CA LEU A 156 -5.25 -2.50 -17.39
C LEU A 156 -4.42 -1.61 -18.30
N THR A 157 -5.02 -1.22 -19.41
CA THR A 157 -4.45 -0.23 -20.33
C THR A 157 -4.55 1.18 -19.74
N GLU A 158 -3.74 2.12 -20.25
CA GLU A 158 -3.80 3.53 -19.83
C GLU A 158 -5.18 4.17 -20.06
N ALA A 159 -5.86 3.82 -21.16
CA ALA A 159 -7.21 4.28 -21.43
C ALA A 159 -8.22 3.78 -20.38
N GLU A 160 -8.09 2.52 -19.95
CA GLU A 160 -8.92 1.95 -18.88
C GLU A 160 -8.63 2.59 -17.53
N LEU A 161 -7.37 2.82 -17.20
CA LEU A 161 -6.97 3.53 -15.98
C LEU A 161 -7.53 4.95 -15.94
N THR A 162 -7.41 5.69 -17.04
CA THR A 162 -8.00 7.04 -17.17
C THR A 162 -9.53 7.00 -17.02
N GLY A 163 -10.20 6.01 -17.60
CA GLY A 163 -11.65 5.85 -17.47
C GLY A 163 -12.15 5.47 -16.08
N LEU A 164 -11.28 4.91 -15.23
CA LEU A 164 -11.60 4.53 -13.84
C LEU A 164 -11.32 5.66 -12.85
N ARG A 165 -10.33 6.50 -13.13
CA ARG A 165 -9.97 7.61 -12.26
C ARG A 165 -10.96 8.76 -12.51
N PRO A 166 -11.61 9.30 -11.48
CA PRO A 166 -12.29 10.59 -11.64
C PRO A 166 -11.23 11.62 -12.05
N GLU A 167 -11.61 12.60 -12.85
CA GLU A 167 -10.77 13.79 -13.06
C GLU A 167 -10.55 14.46 -11.71
N LEU A 168 -9.52 14.04 -11.00
CA LEU A 168 -9.07 14.73 -9.79
C LEU A 168 -8.39 16.02 -10.27
N PRO A 169 -8.73 17.16 -9.69
CA PRO A 169 -7.97 18.38 -9.95
C PRO A 169 -6.51 18.08 -9.67
N THR A 170 -5.66 18.46 -10.61
CA THR A 170 -4.19 18.37 -10.47
C THR A 170 -3.85 18.93 -9.09
N PRO A 171 -3.13 18.20 -8.23
CA PRO A 171 -2.79 18.70 -6.92
C PRO A 171 -2.07 20.03 -7.10
N ALA A 172 -2.70 21.11 -6.65
CA ALA A 172 -2.01 22.38 -6.53
C ALA A 172 -0.76 22.09 -5.71
N SER A 173 0.38 22.54 -6.19
CA SER A 173 1.71 22.37 -5.58
C SER A 173 1.58 22.34 -4.06
N THR A 174 1.94 21.22 -3.43
CA THR A 174 1.76 20.93 -2.00
C THR A 174 2.49 21.89 -1.06
N ALA A 175 3.16 22.90 -1.60
CA ALA A 175 4.00 23.83 -0.83
C ALA A 175 3.26 24.98 -0.15
N ALA A 176 1.98 25.26 -0.45
CA ALA A 176 1.32 26.47 0.07
C ALA A 176 -0.17 26.35 0.40
N ALA A 177 -0.83 25.21 0.25
CA ALA A 177 -2.20 25.08 0.69
C ALA A 177 -2.24 25.01 2.23
N ALA A 178 -2.93 25.93 2.89
CA ALA A 178 -3.20 25.87 4.32
C ALA A 178 -3.74 24.48 4.66
N ARG A 179 -3.08 23.77 5.58
CA ARG A 179 -3.51 22.43 6.01
C ARG A 179 -4.96 22.53 6.51
N PRO A 180 -5.93 21.80 5.91
CA PRO A 180 -7.28 21.84 6.41
C PRO A 180 -7.29 21.30 7.84
N SER A 181 -7.90 22.05 8.75
CA SER A 181 -8.15 21.55 10.09
C SER A 181 -9.07 20.34 10.00
N LEU A 182 -8.58 19.18 10.44
CA LEU A 182 -9.38 17.96 10.52
C LEU A 182 -10.40 18.09 11.65
N GLN A 183 -11.65 17.81 11.33
CA GLN A 183 -12.75 17.85 12.27
C GLN A 183 -12.99 16.45 12.88
N PRO A 184 -13.68 16.33 14.02
CA PRO A 184 -14.08 15.04 14.57
C PRO A 184 -14.80 14.13 13.55
N LEU A 185 -15.62 14.73 12.69
CA LEU A 185 -16.28 14.08 11.58
C LEU A 185 -15.29 13.36 10.64
N ASP A 186 -14.17 14.02 10.32
CA ASP A 186 -13.16 13.43 9.43
C ASP A 186 -12.52 12.19 10.04
N HIS A 187 -12.18 12.24 11.31
CA HIS A 187 -11.63 11.11 12.05
C HIS A 187 -12.61 9.92 12.07
N ALA A 188 -13.91 10.17 12.28
CA ALA A 188 -14.94 9.14 12.25
C ALA A 188 -15.08 8.49 10.86
N LEU A 189 -15.06 9.32 9.78
CA LEU A 189 -15.08 8.82 8.41
C LEU A 189 -13.83 7.98 8.09
N ILE A 190 -12.64 8.46 8.45
CA ILE A 190 -11.37 7.78 8.22
C ILE A 190 -11.34 6.43 8.94
N THR A 191 -11.76 6.38 10.19
CA THR A 191 -11.83 5.14 10.98
C THR A 191 -12.77 4.12 10.33
N THR A 192 -13.97 4.55 9.93
CA THR A 192 -14.93 3.67 9.25
C THR A 192 -14.39 3.14 7.92
N LEU A 193 -13.73 4.00 7.15
CA LEU A 193 -13.16 3.62 5.86
C LEU A 193 -11.92 2.71 5.99
N ALA A 194 -11.19 2.78 7.10
CA ALA A 194 -10.09 1.86 7.38
C ALA A 194 -10.60 0.42 7.61
N GLU A 195 -11.81 0.28 8.16
CA GLU A 195 -12.47 -1.03 8.33
C GLU A 195 -13.10 -1.53 7.03
N ASP A 196 -13.81 -0.65 6.31
CA ASP A 196 -14.45 -0.92 5.02
C ASP A 196 -14.34 0.30 4.09
N GLY A 197 -13.36 0.28 3.20
CA GLY A 197 -13.14 1.35 2.22
C GLY A 197 -14.30 1.54 1.22
N ARG A 198 -15.25 0.60 1.14
CA ARG A 198 -16.46 0.68 0.32
C ARG A 198 -17.74 0.91 1.14
N ALA A 199 -17.63 1.19 2.44
CA ALA A 199 -18.79 1.54 3.27
C ALA A 199 -19.70 2.54 2.55
N SER A 200 -21.02 2.31 2.60
CA SER A 200 -21.99 3.18 1.95
C SER A 200 -21.99 4.56 2.58
N TYR A 201 -22.40 5.58 1.82
CA TYR A 201 -22.53 6.93 2.40
C TYR A 201 -23.57 6.99 3.54
N ALA A 202 -24.57 6.11 3.55
CA ALA A 202 -25.51 5.97 4.64
C ALA A 202 -24.83 5.38 5.90
N ASP A 203 -23.97 4.38 5.74
CA ASP A 203 -23.21 3.79 6.86
C ASP A 203 -22.19 4.77 7.41
N LEU A 204 -21.48 5.49 6.54
CA LEU A 204 -20.55 6.56 6.93
C LEU A 204 -21.29 7.65 7.72
N ALA A 205 -22.46 8.08 7.24
CA ALA A 205 -23.28 9.09 7.89
C ALA A 205 -23.75 8.64 9.27
N ARG A 206 -24.25 7.40 9.39
CA ARG A 206 -24.72 6.84 10.65
C ARG A 206 -23.61 6.75 11.70
N ARG A 207 -22.39 6.32 11.31
CA ARG A 207 -21.25 6.21 12.23
C ARG A 207 -20.63 7.55 12.62
N ALA A 208 -20.79 8.56 11.78
CA ALA A 208 -20.22 9.88 11.99
C ALA A 208 -21.25 10.92 12.44
N ASP A 209 -22.48 10.47 12.79
CA ASP A 209 -23.61 11.30 13.22
C ASP A 209 -23.85 12.51 12.28
N THR A 210 -24.04 12.21 10.98
CA THR A 210 -24.23 13.24 9.95
C THR A 210 -25.19 12.77 8.85
N THR A 211 -25.37 13.58 7.80
CA THR A 211 -26.16 13.19 6.63
C THR A 211 -25.29 12.48 5.57
N ALA A 212 -25.91 11.62 4.75
CA ALA A 212 -25.21 10.94 3.66
C ALA A 212 -24.57 11.91 2.66
N LEU A 213 -25.23 13.07 2.41
CA LEU A 213 -24.71 14.12 1.55
C LEU A 213 -23.46 14.77 2.14
N THR A 214 -23.46 15.06 3.44
CA THR A 214 -22.32 15.64 4.17
C THR A 214 -21.16 14.63 4.19
N ALA A 215 -21.42 13.36 4.52
CA ALA A 215 -20.41 12.32 4.51
C ALA A 215 -19.76 12.16 3.13
N ARG A 216 -20.57 12.18 2.06
CA ARG A 216 -20.08 12.14 0.67
C ARG A 216 -19.17 13.31 0.35
N ARG A 217 -19.65 14.55 0.55
CA ARG A 217 -18.87 15.77 0.26
C ARG A 217 -17.57 15.81 1.03
N ARG A 218 -17.61 15.40 2.30
CA ARG A 218 -16.41 15.40 3.14
C ARG A 218 -15.40 14.34 2.71
N LEU A 219 -15.86 13.13 2.39
CA LEU A 219 -15.00 12.09 1.85
C LEU A 219 -14.35 12.52 0.51
N GLU A 220 -15.12 13.10 -0.40
CA GLU A 220 -14.58 13.62 -1.66
C GLU A 220 -13.49 14.67 -1.41
N ALA A 221 -13.68 15.57 -0.44
CA ALA A 221 -12.67 16.55 -0.05
C ALA A 221 -11.42 15.93 0.58
N LEU A 222 -11.58 14.92 1.46
CA LEU A 222 -10.46 14.20 2.09
C LEU A 222 -9.61 13.44 1.05
N VAL A 223 -10.24 12.84 0.06
CA VAL A 223 -9.54 12.12 -1.01
C VAL A 223 -8.88 13.11 -1.98
N ALA A 224 -9.59 14.15 -2.42
CA ALA A 224 -9.04 15.17 -3.31
C ALA A 224 -7.86 15.93 -2.66
N GLY A 225 -7.95 16.20 -1.35
CA GLY A 225 -6.90 16.81 -0.56
C GLY A 225 -5.75 15.85 -0.20
N GLN A 226 -5.82 14.59 -0.62
CA GLN A 226 -4.84 13.53 -0.28
C GLN A 226 -4.63 13.32 1.23
N VAL A 227 -5.63 13.68 2.05
CA VAL A 227 -5.63 13.40 3.50
C VAL A 227 -5.74 11.90 3.76
N VAL A 228 -6.54 11.25 2.94
CA VAL A 228 -6.79 9.81 2.96
C VAL A 228 -6.60 9.24 1.57
N ARG A 229 -5.92 8.12 1.50
CA ARG A 229 -5.83 7.29 0.32
C ARG A 229 -6.73 6.07 0.46
N LEU A 230 -7.63 5.88 -0.48
CA LEU A 230 -8.36 4.63 -0.61
C LEU A 230 -7.48 3.58 -1.26
N ALA A 231 -7.56 2.35 -0.79
CA ALA A 231 -6.76 1.25 -1.30
C ALA A 231 -7.59 -0.03 -1.37
N THR A 232 -7.22 -0.92 -2.27
CA THR A 232 -7.74 -2.29 -2.30
C THR A 232 -6.59 -3.25 -2.06
N GLU A 233 -6.79 -4.21 -1.18
CA GLU A 233 -5.86 -5.31 -0.95
C GLU A 233 -6.36 -6.57 -1.63
N VAL A 234 -5.44 -7.27 -2.27
CA VAL A 234 -5.66 -8.55 -2.96
C VAL A 234 -4.43 -9.44 -2.83
N ASP A 235 -4.61 -10.74 -2.77
CA ASP A 235 -3.50 -11.68 -2.91
C ASP A 235 -2.98 -11.65 -4.35
N LEU A 236 -1.75 -11.15 -4.53
CA LEU A 236 -1.14 -10.93 -5.84
C LEU A 236 -0.96 -12.23 -6.63
N ALA A 237 -0.75 -13.37 -5.96
CA ALA A 237 -0.66 -14.67 -6.61
C ALA A 237 -1.95 -15.00 -7.37
N ARG A 238 -3.11 -14.56 -6.89
CA ARG A 238 -4.40 -14.72 -7.59
C ARG A 238 -4.51 -13.87 -8.85
N LEU A 239 -3.72 -12.79 -8.96
CA LEU A 239 -3.60 -11.96 -10.16
C LEU A 239 -2.60 -12.52 -11.17
N GLY A 240 -1.87 -13.58 -10.82
CA GLY A 240 -0.78 -14.13 -11.64
C GLY A 240 0.59 -13.50 -11.36
N ILE A 241 0.70 -12.67 -10.34
CA ILE A 241 1.94 -12.04 -9.87
C ILE A 241 2.50 -12.93 -8.77
N ARG A 242 3.61 -13.61 -9.05
CA ARG A 242 4.15 -14.66 -8.17
C ARG A 242 5.44 -14.28 -7.47
N THR A 243 6.06 -13.18 -7.87
CA THR A 243 7.34 -12.73 -7.34
C THR A 243 7.18 -11.31 -6.82
N GLU A 244 7.51 -11.14 -5.54
CA GLU A 244 7.56 -9.83 -4.91
C GLU A 244 8.95 -9.63 -4.31
N ALA A 245 9.48 -8.42 -4.38
CA ALA A 245 10.77 -8.06 -3.78
C ALA A 245 10.75 -6.64 -3.22
N LEU A 246 11.54 -6.43 -2.16
CA LEU A 246 11.94 -5.11 -1.70
C LEU A 246 13.33 -4.77 -2.26
N LEU A 247 13.47 -3.58 -2.77
CA LEU A 247 14.71 -3.01 -3.27
C LEU A 247 15.11 -1.85 -2.37
N TRP A 248 16.29 -1.96 -1.79
CA TRP A 248 16.94 -0.89 -1.07
C TRP A 248 18.01 -0.30 -1.97
N ILE A 249 17.75 0.88 -2.48
CA ILE A 249 18.54 1.51 -3.54
C ILE A 249 19.27 2.72 -2.97
N THR A 250 20.55 2.85 -3.30
CA THR A 250 21.32 4.07 -3.03
C THR A 250 21.36 4.90 -4.31
N VAL A 251 20.80 6.09 -4.22
CA VAL A 251 20.70 7.05 -5.31
C VAL A 251 21.50 8.30 -4.94
N ALA A 252 22.21 8.89 -5.91
CA ALA A 252 22.86 10.17 -5.72
C ALA A 252 21.83 11.23 -5.30
N PRO A 253 22.10 12.08 -4.28
CA PRO A 253 21.10 12.99 -3.73
C PRO A 253 20.39 13.86 -4.74
N GLY A 254 21.10 14.37 -5.76
CA GLY A 254 20.53 15.20 -6.81
C GLY A 254 19.57 14.47 -7.76
N GLY A 255 19.67 13.13 -7.85
CA GLY A 255 18.81 12.29 -8.70
C GLY A 255 17.67 11.61 -7.98
N LEU A 256 17.54 11.76 -6.64
CA LEU A 256 16.59 10.99 -5.84
C LEU A 256 15.12 11.22 -6.23
N GLU A 257 14.74 12.47 -6.48
CA GLU A 257 13.37 12.82 -6.87
C GLU A 257 13.05 12.29 -8.29
N GLU A 258 13.98 12.43 -9.22
CA GLU A 258 13.83 11.97 -10.60
C GLU A 258 13.71 10.45 -10.66
N THR A 259 14.67 9.74 -10.04
CA THR A 259 14.68 8.27 -9.96
C THR A 259 13.40 7.73 -9.31
N GLY A 260 12.96 8.32 -8.20
CA GLY A 260 11.75 7.89 -7.50
C GLY A 260 10.49 8.09 -8.35
N ARG A 261 10.39 9.18 -9.10
CA ARG A 261 9.28 9.44 -10.03
C ARG A 261 9.30 8.52 -11.24
N GLU A 262 10.45 8.27 -11.82
CA GLU A 262 10.61 7.39 -12.96
C GLU A 262 10.21 5.96 -12.60
N LEU A 263 10.75 5.41 -11.52
CA LEU A 263 10.38 4.10 -11.03
C LEU A 263 8.89 3.99 -10.70
N SER A 264 8.28 5.06 -10.18
CA SER A 264 6.85 5.06 -9.87
C SER A 264 5.91 4.92 -11.07
N ARG A 265 6.40 5.14 -12.28
CA ARG A 265 5.62 4.94 -13.50
C ARG A 265 5.68 3.51 -14.02
N HIS A 266 6.63 2.72 -13.51
CA HIS A 266 6.81 1.35 -13.99
C HIS A 266 5.72 0.42 -13.43
N PRO A 267 5.06 -0.39 -14.27
CA PRO A 267 3.90 -1.21 -13.85
C PRO A 267 4.22 -2.27 -12.79
N GLN A 268 5.48 -2.67 -12.65
CA GLN A 268 5.92 -3.60 -11.61
C GLN A 268 6.19 -2.90 -10.27
N VAL A 269 6.34 -1.58 -10.23
CA VAL A 269 6.61 -0.83 -9.00
C VAL A 269 5.29 -0.49 -8.31
N ARG A 270 5.04 -1.13 -7.17
CA ARG A 270 3.82 -0.94 -6.37
C ARG A 270 3.96 0.06 -5.22
N PHE A 271 5.19 0.36 -4.83
CA PHE A 271 5.51 1.34 -3.80
C PHE A 271 6.92 1.86 -4.03
N ALA A 272 7.11 3.16 -3.84
CA ALA A 272 8.42 3.78 -3.80
C ALA A 272 8.42 4.93 -2.78
N SER A 273 9.48 5.03 -1.99
CA SER A 273 9.63 6.09 -1.00
C SER A 273 11.09 6.47 -0.82
N ALA A 274 11.38 7.77 -0.80
CA ALA A 274 12.64 8.27 -0.30
C ALA A 274 12.72 8.02 1.22
N THR A 275 13.89 7.58 1.70
CA THR A 275 14.10 7.20 3.09
C THR A 275 15.37 7.83 3.66
N THR A 276 15.48 7.87 4.99
CA THR A 276 16.76 8.10 5.66
C THR A 276 17.62 6.82 5.61
N GLY A 277 18.93 6.96 5.77
CA GLY A 277 19.87 5.84 5.82
C GLY A 277 20.78 5.76 4.59
N SER A 278 21.62 4.72 4.54
CA SER A 278 22.58 4.51 3.44
C SER A 278 21.90 4.19 2.12
N ALA A 279 20.86 3.34 2.15
CA ALA A 279 19.93 3.19 1.04
C ALA A 279 18.82 4.25 1.24
N ASN A 280 18.75 5.22 0.34
CA ASN A 280 17.85 6.38 0.48
C ASN A 280 16.58 6.29 -0.39
N LEU A 281 16.36 5.16 -1.06
CA LEU A 281 15.13 4.86 -1.80
C LEU A 281 14.71 3.40 -1.54
N LEU A 282 13.52 3.23 -0.97
CA LEU A 282 12.86 1.93 -0.78
C LEU A 282 11.82 1.74 -1.88
N VAL A 283 11.91 0.62 -2.58
CA VAL A 283 10.97 0.26 -3.66
C VAL A 283 10.43 -1.15 -3.44
N ALA A 284 9.12 -1.33 -3.54
CA ALA A 284 8.49 -2.64 -3.58
C ALA A 284 8.06 -2.98 -5.01
N VAL A 285 8.51 -4.12 -5.48
CA VAL A 285 8.28 -4.61 -6.84
C VAL A 285 7.41 -5.85 -6.82
N ALA A 286 6.55 -5.99 -7.83
CA ALA A 286 5.70 -7.13 -8.05
C ALA A 286 5.83 -7.57 -9.52
N ALA A 287 6.29 -8.79 -9.74
CA ALA A 287 6.57 -9.35 -11.07
C ALA A 287 5.83 -10.67 -11.28
N ALA A 288 5.59 -11.03 -12.54
CA ALA A 288 4.94 -12.30 -12.88
C ALA A 288 5.75 -13.50 -12.37
N ASP A 289 7.07 -13.43 -12.52
CA ASP A 289 8.02 -14.48 -12.16
C ASP A 289 9.44 -13.91 -11.95
N LEU A 290 10.40 -14.79 -11.65
CA LEU A 290 11.80 -14.40 -11.43
C LEU A 290 12.47 -13.83 -12.69
N ASN A 291 12.08 -14.30 -13.89
CA ASN A 291 12.63 -13.78 -15.13
C ASN A 291 12.16 -12.34 -15.38
N ALA A 292 10.90 -12.06 -15.12
CA ALA A 292 10.36 -10.70 -15.21
C ALA A 292 11.03 -9.77 -14.16
N LEU A 293 11.33 -10.28 -12.96
CA LEU A 293 12.11 -9.53 -11.97
C LEU A 293 13.53 -9.27 -12.46
N TYR A 294 14.20 -10.28 -13.03
CA TYR A 294 15.56 -10.14 -13.58
C TYR A 294 15.62 -9.05 -14.65
N HIS A 295 14.68 -9.06 -15.60
CA HIS A 295 14.62 -8.02 -16.64
C HIS A 295 14.37 -6.64 -16.06
N PHE A 296 13.48 -6.51 -15.08
CA PHE A 296 13.27 -5.25 -14.38
C PHE A 296 14.56 -4.72 -13.75
N LEU A 297 15.31 -5.58 -13.08
CA LEU A 297 16.57 -5.17 -12.44
C LEU A 297 17.65 -4.78 -13.48
N ASN A 298 17.78 -5.57 -14.55
CA ASN A 298 18.79 -5.34 -15.56
C ASN A 298 18.46 -4.16 -16.47
N ASP A 299 17.23 -4.12 -17.00
CA ASP A 299 16.86 -3.23 -18.08
C ASP A 299 16.31 -1.88 -17.55
N THR A 300 15.56 -1.92 -16.42
CA THR A 300 14.98 -0.71 -15.83
C THR A 300 15.92 -0.07 -14.81
N ILE A 301 16.32 -0.83 -13.78
CA ILE A 301 17.18 -0.27 -12.71
C ILE A 301 18.58 0.02 -13.27
N GLY A 302 19.14 -0.90 -14.08
CA GLY A 302 20.46 -0.73 -14.69
C GLY A 302 20.60 0.44 -15.63
N ALA A 303 19.50 0.96 -16.16
CA ALA A 303 19.48 2.14 -17.04
C ALA A 303 19.42 3.48 -16.27
N LEU A 304 19.17 3.47 -14.94
CA LEU A 304 19.01 4.69 -14.16
C LEU A 304 20.37 5.34 -13.82
N PRO A 305 20.63 6.56 -14.27
CA PRO A 305 21.97 7.15 -14.20
C PRO A 305 22.45 7.49 -12.78
N HIS A 306 21.52 7.65 -11.84
CA HIS A 306 21.83 8.09 -10.48
C HIS A 306 21.85 6.95 -9.45
N VAL A 307 21.62 5.71 -9.88
CA VAL A 307 21.66 4.53 -9.00
C VAL A 307 23.11 4.07 -8.84
N SER A 308 23.57 3.94 -7.60
CA SER A 308 24.93 3.47 -7.29
C SER A 308 24.96 2.05 -6.77
N THR A 309 24.04 1.68 -5.90
CA THR A 309 23.94 0.31 -5.35
C THR A 309 22.48 -0.09 -5.17
N ILE A 310 22.25 -1.39 -5.20
CA ILE A 310 20.95 -1.99 -4.98
C ILE A 310 21.09 -3.28 -4.17
N GLU A 311 20.29 -3.41 -3.12
CA GLU A 311 20.04 -4.67 -2.43
C GLU A 311 18.63 -5.15 -2.80
N VAL A 312 18.51 -6.38 -3.28
CA VAL A 312 17.24 -6.99 -3.68
C VAL A 312 16.89 -8.10 -2.71
N THR A 313 15.79 -7.95 -1.99
CA THR A 313 15.35 -8.94 -1.01
C THR A 313 13.98 -9.49 -1.41
N PRO A 314 13.86 -10.77 -1.80
CA PRO A 314 12.59 -11.41 -2.10
C PRO A 314 11.66 -11.38 -0.88
N ILE A 315 10.37 -11.21 -1.11
CA ILE A 315 9.33 -11.33 -0.09
C ILE A 315 8.83 -12.77 -0.09
N LEU A 316 9.01 -13.48 1.03
CA LEU A 316 8.50 -14.84 1.22
C LEU A 316 7.00 -14.83 1.52
N SER A 317 6.56 -13.91 2.37
CA SER A 317 5.17 -13.82 2.78
C SER A 317 4.81 -12.40 3.19
N GLY A 318 3.74 -11.87 2.60
CA GLY A 318 3.12 -10.65 3.07
C GLY A 318 2.11 -10.97 4.16
N VAL A 319 2.32 -10.48 5.37
CA VAL A 319 1.46 -10.74 6.53
C VAL A 319 0.40 -9.66 6.71
N LYS A 320 0.76 -8.41 6.51
CA LYS A 320 -0.13 -7.25 6.57
C LYS A 320 0.17 -6.30 5.42
N ARG A 321 -0.86 -5.76 4.78
CA ARG A 321 -0.73 -4.79 3.70
C ARG A 321 -1.83 -3.74 3.82
N THR A 322 -1.49 -2.48 3.58
CA THR A 322 -2.43 -1.35 3.66
C THR A 322 -3.25 -1.32 4.96
N GLY A 323 -2.66 -1.76 6.08
CA GLY A 323 -3.33 -1.88 7.38
C GLY A 323 -4.18 -3.14 7.56
N LEU A 324 -4.32 -3.99 6.54
CA LEU A 324 -5.15 -5.21 6.58
C LEU A 324 -4.28 -6.47 6.71
N VAL A 325 -4.57 -7.28 7.72
CA VAL A 325 -3.93 -8.59 7.90
C VAL A 325 -4.42 -9.54 6.81
N ARG A 326 -3.52 -10.24 6.13
CA ARG A 326 -3.86 -11.22 5.10
C ARG A 326 -4.48 -12.47 5.70
N ALA A 327 -5.51 -13.00 5.05
CA ALA A 327 -6.15 -14.23 5.49
C ALA A 327 -5.16 -15.42 5.44
N GLY A 328 -5.04 -16.16 6.55
CA GLY A 328 -4.15 -17.34 6.64
C GLY A 328 -2.66 -17.03 6.74
N SER A 329 -2.29 -15.78 7.00
CA SER A 329 -0.88 -15.38 7.20
C SER A 329 -0.44 -15.39 8.67
N LEU A 330 -1.36 -15.56 9.59
CA LEU A 330 -1.14 -15.66 11.04
C LEU A 330 -1.44 -17.05 11.56
#